data_87db5be9370b8158d37072d5338c7489
#
_entry.id   87db5be9370b8158d37072d5338c7489
#
_cell.length_a   1.000
_cell.length_b   1.000
_cell.length_c   1.000
_cell.angle_alpha   90.00
_cell.angle_beta   90.00
_cell.angle_gamma   90.00
#
_symmetry.space_group_name_H-M   'P 1'
#
loop_
_entity.id
_entity.type
_entity.pdbx_description
1 polymer ?
#
loop_
_entity_poly.entity_id
_entity_poly.type
_entity_poly.pdbx_seq_one_letter_code
_entity_poly.pdbx_strand_id
1 'polypeptide(L)'
;RAGKEKFAHQVRDRIVKPLRMETLQPDYQWVEIPNRTIGYRKRQEKIVVSSNTDVSWKLAGGGYISNIDDLTKLGEGLLNGKLVKPETLKLMWTPRKTSTGEQTSYGLGFRQWNYVDGKLQRTLTKSGESNLKDKMTLRLMGHSGSQQKTKTLLVLEPSKKFGIALMSNSEQTKIYEAAEAILKAAISSKP
;
A
#
# COMPACT_ATOMS: atom_id res chain seq x y z
N ARG A 1 -15.42 -17.05 -6.64
CA ARG A 1 -15.93 -18.43 -6.48
C ARG A 1 -15.45 -19.08 -5.17
N ALA A 2 -14.17 -18.97 -4.80
CA ALA A 2 -13.61 -19.61 -3.61
C ALA A 2 -14.29 -19.19 -2.29
N GLY A 3 -14.70 -17.93 -2.16
CA GLY A 3 -15.33 -17.43 -0.94
C GLY A 3 -16.84 -17.59 -0.87
N LYS A 4 -17.49 -18.03 -1.93
CA LYS A 4 -18.97 -18.21 -2.05
C LYS A 4 -19.80 -16.94 -1.75
N GLU A 5 -19.15 -15.79 -1.61
CA GLU A 5 -19.71 -14.48 -1.26
C GLU A 5 -19.24 -13.39 -2.20
N LYS A 6 -19.98 -12.25 -2.28
CA LYS A 6 -19.55 -11.07 -3.01
C LYS A 6 -18.22 -10.55 -2.47
N PHE A 7 -17.35 -10.07 -3.34
CA PHE A 7 -16.01 -9.60 -2.95
C PHE A 7 -16.05 -8.53 -1.84
N ALA A 8 -16.95 -7.55 -1.96
CA ALA A 8 -17.12 -6.50 -0.94
C ALA A 8 -17.50 -7.07 0.43
N HIS A 9 -18.36 -8.09 0.49
CA HIS A 9 -18.73 -8.76 1.73
C HIS A 9 -17.54 -9.48 2.36
N GLN A 10 -16.73 -10.17 1.53
CA GLN A 10 -15.54 -10.84 2.03
C GLN A 10 -14.50 -9.85 2.61
N VAL A 11 -14.29 -8.71 1.96
CA VAL A 11 -13.41 -7.64 2.49
C VAL A 11 -13.96 -7.12 3.82
N ARG A 12 -15.26 -6.80 3.88
CA ARG A 12 -15.90 -6.34 5.10
C ARG A 12 -15.72 -7.34 6.25
N ASP A 13 -16.05 -8.61 6.01
CA ASP A 13 -16.13 -9.61 7.08
C ASP A 13 -14.77 -10.16 7.49
N ARG A 14 -13.79 -10.20 6.57
CA ARG A 14 -12.46 -10.76 6.81
C ARG A 14 -11.37 -9.72 7.12
N ILE A 15 -11.60 -8.45 6.82
CA ILE A 15 -10.61 -7.38 7.01
C ILE A 15 -11.18 -6.26 7.87
N VAL A 16 -12.28 -5.63 7.40
CA VAL A 16 -12.84 -4.43 8.04
C VAL A 16 -13.27 -4.72 9.48
N LYS A 17 -14.13 -5.73 9.68
CA LYS A 17 -14.65 -6.10 11.01
C LYS A 17 -13.54 -6.55 11.99
N PRO A 18 -12.66 -7.52 11.63
CA PRO A 18 -11.61 -7.96 12.55
C PRO A 18 -10.64 -6.86 12.99
N LEU A 19 -10.39 -5.88 12.12
CA LEU A 19 -9.50 -4.76 12.41
C LEU A 19 -10.24 -3.53 12.95
N ARG A 20 -11.56 -3.60 13.10
CA ARG A 20 -12.40 -2.47 13.54
C ARG A 20 -12.15 -1.21 12.70
N MET A 21 -12.08 -1.38 11.38
CA MET A 21 -11.96 -0.28 10.44
C MET A 21 -13.33 0.39 10.28
N GLU A 22 -13.36 1.71 10.25
CA GLU A 22 -14.62 2.46 10.28
C GLU A 22 -15.02 3.05 8.94
N THR A 23 -14.02 3.31 8.09
CA THR A 23 -14.23 4.06 6.84
C THR A 23 -13.96 3.24 5.58
N LEU A 24 -13.26 2.09 5.69
CA LEU A 24 -12.96 1.27 4.52
C LEU A 24 -14.21 0.66 3.92
N GLN A 25 -14.61 1.16 2.76
CA GLN A 25 -15.79 0.69 2.03
C GLN A 25 -15.59 0.78 0.51
N PRO A 26 -16.40 0.07 -0.29
CA PRO A 26 -16.42 0.27 -1.73
C PRO A 26 -16.73 1.73 -2.09
N ASP A 27 -15.98 2.27 -3.02
CA ASP A 27 -16.17 3.63 -3.54
C ASP A 27 -17.20 3.63 -4.67
N TYR A 28 -18.45 3.40 -4.30
CA TYR A 28 -19.56 3.46 -5.26
C TYR A 28 -19.98 4.90 -5.52
N GLN A 29 -20.09 5.26 -6.79
CA GLN A 29 -20.43 6.63 -7.19
C GLN A 29 -21.87 7.03 -6.80
N TRP A 30 -22.77 6.06 -6.69
CA TRP A 30 -24.19 6.26 -6.31
C TRP A 30 -24.45 6.20 -4.79
N VAL A 31 -23.39 6.05 -4.00
CA VAL A 31 -23.48 6.08 -2.53
C VAL A 31 -22.87 7.37 -2.03
N GLU A 32 -23.64 8.11 -1.24
CA GLU A 32 -23.12 9.27 -0.52
C GLU A 32 -22.18 8.80 0.58
N ILE A 33 -20.94 9.27 0.55
CA ILE A 33 -19.93 8.93 1.55
C ILE A 33 -19.62 10.21 2.34
N PRO A 34 -20.03 10.27 3.63
CA PRO A 34 -19.77 11.43 4.48
C PRO A 34 -18.28 11.78 4.54
N ASN A 35 -17.99 13.07 4.56
CA ASN A 35 -16.60 13.59 4.65
C ASN A 35 -15.67 13.10 3.53
N ARG A 36 -16.22 12.72 2.37
CA ARG A 36 -15.41 12.39 1.19
C ARG A 36 -14.49 13.54 0.87
N THR A 37 -13.19 13.28 0.79
CA THR A 37 -12.21 14.31 0.47
C THR A 37 -12.34 14.78 -0.98
N ILE A 38 -12.12 16.07 -1.21
CA ILE A 38 -11.97 16.66 -2.54
C ILE A 38 -10.59 16.30 -3.07
N GLY A 39 -10.51 15.75 -4.27
CA GLY A 39 -9.25 15.43 -4.94
C GLY A 39 -8.79 16.53 -5.87
N TYR A 40 -7.49 16.65 -6.04
CA TYR A 40 -6.87 17.68 -6.86
C TYR A 40 -5.96 17.09 -7.92
N ARG A 41 -5.86 17.78 -9.06
CA ARG A 41 -4.93 17.46 -10.15
C ARG A 41 -4.32 18.70 -10.75
N LYS A 42 -3.19 18.56 -11.44
CA LYS A 42 -2.57 19.66 -12.17
C LYS A 42 -3.10 19.71 -13.60
N ARG A 43 -3.50 20.87 -14.05
CA ARG A 43 -3.81 21.19 -15.44
C ARG A 43 -3.15 22.50 -15.82
N GLN A 44 -2.36 22.51 -16.88
CA GLN A 44 -1.70 23.71 -17.38
C GLN A 44 -1.10 24.58 -16.25
N GLU A 45 -0.25 23.99 -15.44
CA GLU A 45 0.42 24.60 -14.27
C GLU A 45 -0.51 25.02 -13.10
N LYS A 46 -1.83 24.86 -13.22
CA LYS A 46 -2.79 25.19 -12.15
C LYS A 46 -3.26 23.92 -11.43
N ILE A 47 -3.45 24.03 -10.13
CA ILE A 47 -4.12 22.99 -9.33
C ILE A 47 -5.62 23.20 -9.45
N VAL A 48 -6.31 22.18 -9.91
CA VAL A 48 -7.77 22.21 -10.10
C VAL A 48 -8.44 21.05 -9.38
N VAL A 49 -9.69 21.21 -8.99
CA VAL A 49 -10.50 20.14 -8.45
C VAL A 49 -10.66 19.04 -9.50
N SER A 50 -10.45 17.79 -9.10
CA SER A 50 -10.68 16.63 -9.94
C SER A 50 -12.09 16.09 -9.73
N SER A 51 -12.81 15.85 -10.80
CA SER A 51 -14.09 15.16 -10.76
C SER A 51 -13.97 13.75 -10.18
N ASN A 52 -15.03 13.27 -9.55
CA ASN A 52 -15.13 11.87 -9.14
C ASN A 52 -15.25 10.98 -10.38
N THR A 53 -14.53 9.89 -10.37
CA THR A 53 -14.57 8.86 -11.42
C THR A 53 -15.18 7.59 -10.83
N ASP A 54 -16.08 6.96 -11.56
CA ASP A 54 -16.60 5.66 -11.16
C ASP A 54 -15.50 4.61 -11.17
N VAL A 55 -15.26 4.01 -10.00
CA VAL A 55 -14.26 2.97 -9.78
C VAL A 55 -14.90 1.65 -9.33
N SER A 56 -16.22 1.56 -9.35
CA SER A 56 -17.00 0.38 -8.90
C SER A 56 -16.65 -0.90 -9.65
N TRP A 57 -16.29 -0.78 -10.94
CA TRP A 57 -15.91 -1.89 -11.80
C TRP A 57 -14.56 -2.56 -11.42
N LYS A 58 -13.72 -1.89 -10.63
CA LYS A 58 -12.37 -2.35 -10.27
C LYS A 58 -12.16 -2.51 -8.76
N LEU A 59 -13.18 -2.95 -8.01
CA LEU A 59 -13.11 -3.07 -6.55
C LEU A 59 -11.81 -3.71 -6.05
N ALA A 60 -11.43 -4.85 -6.61
CA ALA A 60 -10.22 -5.57 -6.21
C ALA A 60 -8.91 -4.84 -6.56
N GLY A 61 -8.93 -3.96 -7.55
CA GLY A 61 -7.75 -3.25 -8.05
C GLY A 61 -7.64 -1.79 -7.61
N GLY A 62 -8.61 -1.27 -6.82
CA GLY A 62 -8.56 0.13 -6.37
C GLY A 62 -9.90 0.84 -6.27
N GLY A 63 -10.99 0.10 -6.10
CA GLY A 63 -12.35 0.64 -5.98
C GLY A 63 -12.80 0.83 -4.52
N TYR A 64 -11.89 1.01 -3.58
CA TYR A 64 -12.20 1.27 -2.17
C TYR A 64 -11.79 2.69 -1.77
N ILE A 65 -12.54 3.26 -0.84
CA ILE A 65 -12.20 4.50 -0.14
C ILE A 65 -11.98 4.20 1.34
N SER A 66 -11.08 4.95 1.96
CA SER A 66 -10.73 4.81 3.38
C SER A 66 -10.04 6.08 3.88
N ASN A 67 -9.71 6.12 5.16
CA ASN A 67 -8.87 7.14 5.78
C ASN A 67 -7.51 6.57 6.21
N ILE A 68 -6.65 7.43 6.74
CA ILE A 68 -5.29 7.04 7.15
C ILE A 68 -5.30 6.12 8.37
N ASP A 69 -6.25 6.29 9.29
CA ASP A 69 -6.34 5.46 10.50
C ASP A 69 -6.65 4.01 10.14
N ASP A 70 -7.59 3.79 9.22
CA ASP A 70 -7.92 2.44 8.76
C ASP A 70 -6.76 1.81 7.97
N LEU A 71 -6.04 2.59 7.14
CA LEU A 71 -4.86 2.09 6.45
C LEU A 71 -3.76 1.69 7.45
N THR A 72 -3.60 2.44 8.54
CA THR A 72 -2.69 2.10 9.63
C THR A 72 -3.12 0.84 10.37
N LYS A 73 -4.43 0.71 10.71
CA LYS A 73 -5.00 -0.52 11.30
C LYS A 73 -4.73 -1.74 10.43
N LEU A 74 -4.80 -1.61 9.10
CA LEU A 74 -4.45 -2.69 8.17
C LEU A 74 -2.99 -3.10 8.31
N GLY A 75 -2.06 -2.12 8.32
CA GLY A 75 -0.63 -2.37 8.50
C GLY A 75 -0.33 -3.07 9.83
N GLU A 76 -0.85 -2.56 10.92
CA GLU A 76 -0.72 -3.15 12.26
C GLU A 76 -1.33 -4.56 12.33
N GLY A 77 -2.49 -4.76 11.73
CA GLY A 77 -3.16 -6.05 11.68
C GLY A 77 -2.34 -7.11 10.97
N LEU A 78 -1.65 -6.74 9.90
CA LEU A 78 -0.72 -7.61 9.17
C LEU A 78 0.54 -7.92 10.01
N LEU A 79 1.19 -6.90 10.57
CA LEU A 79 2.41 -7.06 11.38
C LEU A 79 2.18 -7.89 12.66
N ASN A 80 0.97 -7.83 13.20
CA ASN A 80 0.59 -8.55 14.42
C ASN A 80 -0.13 -9.89 14.16
N GLY A 81 -0.22 -10.32 12.89
CA GLY A 81 -0.81 -11.62 12.54
C GLY A 81 -2.33 -11.73 12.78
N LYS A 82 -3.05 -10.60 12.86
CA LYS A 82 -4.50 -10.58 13.13
C LYS A 82 -5.35 -11.06 11.96
N LEU A 83 -4.85 -10.99 10.73
CA LEU A 83 -5.60 -11.30 9.51
C LEU A 83 -5.28 -12.68 8.95
N VAL A 84 -4.01 -13.03 8.95
CA VAL A 84 -3.51 -14.29 8.39
C VAL A 84 -2.40 -14.84 9.28
N LYS A 85 -2.21 -16.16 9.24
CA LYS A 85 -1.11 -16.81 9.96
C LYS A 85 0.26 -16.34 9.47
N PRO A 86 1.29 -16.34 10.31
CA PRO A 86 2.65 -15.88 9.92
C PRO A 86 3.20 -16.59 8.67
N GLU A 87 2.94 -17.88 8.52
CA GLU A 87 3.37 -18.66 7.36
C GLU A 87 2.68 -18.17 6.07
N THR A 88 1.39 -17.87 6.15
CA THR A 88 0.63 -17.31 5.03
C THR A 88 1.15 -15.91 4.67
N LEU A 89 1.41 -15.09 5.68
CA LEU A 89 1.96 -13.75 5.47
C LEU A 89 3.34 -13.79 4.81
N LYS A 90 4.21 -14.70 5.28
CA LYS A 90 5.51 -14.95 4.65
C LYS A 90 5.35 -15.36 3.18
N LEU A 91 4.39 -16.23 2.87
CA LEU A 91 4.07 -16.64 1.51
C LEU A 91 3.59 -15.45 0.64
N MET A 92 2.76 -14.57 1.21
CA MET A 92 2.25 -13.38 0.53
C MET A 92 3.38 -12.37 0.23
N TRP A 93 4.34 -12.25 1.11
CA TRP A 93 5.47 -11.31 0.97
C TRP A 93 6.64 -11.87 0.15
N THR A 94 6.67 -13.17 -0.13
CA THR A 94 7.74 -13.77 -0.93
C THR A 94 7.54 -13.43 -2.41
N PRO A 95 8.50 -12.73 -3.05
CA PRO A 95 8.44 -12.45 -4.47
C PRO A 95 8.37 -13.72 -5.32
N ARG A 96 7.55 -13.68 -6.36
CA ARG A 96 7.28 -14.81 -7.25
C ARG A 96 8.15 -14.76 -8.50
N LYS A 97 8.31 -15.90 -9.14
CA LYS A 97 8.89 -16.00 -10.48
C LYS A 97 7.78 -16.02 -11.53
N THR A 98 8.11 -15.54 -12.72
CA THR A 98 7.28 -15.72 -13.91
C THR A 98 7.30 -17.17 -14.38
N SER A 99 6.44 -17.53 -15.32
CA SER A 99 6.48 -18.86 -15.98
C SER A 99 7.80 -19.12 -16.71
N THR A 100 8.52 -18.08 -17.12
CA THR A 100 9.83 -18.14 -17.73
C THR A 100 10.98 -18.25 -16.73
N GLY A 101 10.68 -18.28 -15.42
CA GLY A 101 11.67 -18.37 -14.34
C GLY A 101 12.28 -17.05 -13.90
N GLU A 102 11.88 -15.92 -14.50
CA GLU A 102 12.36 -14.59 -14.14
C GLU A 102 11.85 -14.18 -12.76
N GLN A 103 12.73 -13.68 -11.90
CA GLN A 103 12.38 -13.23 -10.56
C GLN A 103 11.67 -11.86 -10.63
N THR A 104 10.51 -11.77 -9.99
CA THR A 104 9.79 -10.50 -9.82
C THR A 104 10.08 -9.87 -8.46
N SER A 105 9.68 -8.61 -8.26
CA SER A 105 9.63 -7.97 -6.94
C SER A 105 8.27 -8.10 -6.27
N TYR A 106 7.38 -8.99 -6.77
CA TYR A 106 5.97 -9.04 -6.40
C TYR A 106 5.58 -10.39 -5.82
N GLY A 107 4.94 -10.38 -4.66
CA GLY A 107 4.35 -11.54 -4.01
C GLY A 107 2.86 -11.67 -4.31
N LEU A 108 2.06 -11.99 -3.30
CA LEU A 108 0.60 -12.06 -3.41
C LEU A 108 -0.02 -10.75 -2.89
N GLY A 109 -0.16 -9.76 -3.76
CA GLY A 109 -0.69 -8.43 -3.42
C GLY A 109 0.31 -7.48 -2.75
N PHE A 110 1.53 -7.91 -2.54
CA PHE A 110 2.59 -7.11 -1.93
C PHE A 110 3.81 -7.02 -2.83
N ARG A 111 4.43 -5.85 -2.83
CA ARG A 111 5.71 -5.58 -3.48
C ARG A 111 6.80 -5.52 -2.42
N GLN A 112 7.96 -6.07 -2.72
CA GLN A 112 9.16 -5.86 -1.93
C GLN A 112 9.84 -4.56 -2.35
N TRP A 113 10.27 -3.80 -1.35
CA TRP A 113 11.03 -2.57 -1.48
C TRP A 113 12.30 -2.68 -0.66
N ASN A 114 13.37 -2.01 -1.10
CA ASN A 114 14.57 -1.81 -0.32
C ASN A 114 14.73 -0.30 -0.06
N TYR A 115 15.03 0.05 1.18
CA TYR A 115 15.45 1.40 1.51
C TYR A 115 16.98 1.40 1.61
N VAL A 116 17.63 2.05 0.66
CA VAL A 116 19.09 2.05 0.47
C VAL A 116 19.55 3.48 0.25
N ASP A 117 20.54 3.94 0.99
CA ASP A 117 21.13 5.28 0.83
C ASP A 117 20.07 6.40 0.80
N GLY A 118 19.04 6.31 1.64
CA GLY A 118 17.98 7.30 1.72
C GLY A 118 16.89 7.17 0.64
N LYS A 119 16.91 6.14 -0.18
CA LYS A 119 15.97 5.96 -1.31
C LYS A 119 15.19 4.66 -1.21
N LEU A 120 13.90 4.73 -1.55
CA LEU A 120 13.04 3.57 -1.74
C LEU A 120 13.21 3.01 -3.15
N GLN A 121 13.75 1.81 -3.24
CA GLN A 121 14.00 1.12 -4.49
C GLN A 121 13.20 -0.18 -4.55
N ARG A 122 12.65 -0.51 -5.71
CA ARG A 122 12.06 -1.83 -5.94
C ARG A 122 13.19 -2.85 -5.96
N THR A 123 12.97 -4.01 -5.35
CA THR A 123 13.91 -5.13 -5.48
C THR A 123 14.08 -5.43 -6.95
N LEU A 124 15.27 -5.22 -7.45
CA LEU A 124 15.64 -5.52 -8.82
C LEU A 124 15.94 -7.01 -8.97
N THR A 125 15.88 -7.51 -10.18
CA THR A 125 16.24 -8.86 -10.59
C THR A 125 17.68 -9.24 -10.16
N LYS A 126 18.00 -10.53 -10.17
CA LYS A 126 19.25 -11.14 -9.65
C LYS A 126 20.56 -10.35 -9.87
N SER A 127 20.69 -9.60 -10.96
CA SER A 127 21.88 -8.79 -11.24
C SER A 127 22.02 -7.53 -10.36
N GLY A 128 20.92 -7.06 -9.76
CA GLY A 128 20.93 -5.91 -8.86
C GLY A 128 21.05 -6.26 -7.37
N GLU A 129 20.72 -7.50 -6.97
CA GLU A 129 20.73 -7.91 -5.55
C GLU A 129 22.14 -8.04 -4.97
N SER A 130 23.14 -8.44 -5.78
CA SER A 130 24.52 -8.61 -5.31
C SER A 130 25.17 -7.30 -4.87
N ASN A 131 24.83 -6.21 -5.54
CA ASN A 131 25.41 -4.89 -5.25
C ASN A 131 24.68 -4.12 -4.12
N LEU A 132 23.51 -4.61 -3.69
CA LEU A 132 22.68 -3.94 -2.68
C LEU A 132 22.80 -4.57 -1.29
N LYS A 133 23.29 -5.83 -1.18
CA LYS A 133 23.32 -6.57 0.09
C LYS A 133 24.11 -5.84 1.18
N ASP A 134 25.23 -5.24 0.83
CA ASP A 134 26.11 -4.57 1.78
C ASP A 134 25.64 -3.15 2.15
N LYS A 135 24.70 -2.59 1.38
CA LYS A 135 24.18 -1.24 1.57
C LYS A 135 22.72 -1.19 2.03
N MET A 136 22.06 -2.33 2.11
CA MET A 136 20.63 -2.37 2.43
C MET A 136 20.38 -2.02 3.89
N THR A 137 19.68 -0.93 4.11
CA THR A 137 19.30 -0.46 5.46
C THR A 137 18.01 -1.12 5.94
N LEU A 138 16.96 -1.22 5.08
CA LEU A 138 15.67 -1.84 5.42
C LEU A 138 15.09 -2.60 4.23
N ARG A 139 14.44 -3.73 4.54
CA ARG A 139 13.59 -4.46 3.60
C ARG A 139 12.13 -4.26 3.97
N LEU A 140 11.36 -3.71 3.07
CA LEU A 140 9.98 -3.32 3.28
C LEU A 140 9.05 -4.11 2.36
N MET A 141 7.87 -4.46 2.88
CA MET A 141 6.78 -5.09 2.13
C MET A 141 5.59 -4.16 2.09
N GLY A 142 4.98 -3.97 0.94
CA GLY A 142 3.86 -3.05 0.86
C GLY A 142 3.28 -2.92 -0.52
N HIS A 143 2.47 -1.90 -0.67
CA HIS A 143 1.90 -1.52 -1.97
C HIS A 143 1.66 -0.01 -2.04
N SER A 144 1.75 0.54 -3.24
CA SER A 144 1.35 1.91 -3.53
C SER A 144 0.06 1.92 -4.32
N GLY A 145 -0.74 2.96 -4.15
CA GLY A 145 -1.91 3.25 -4.95
C GLY A 145 -1.76 4.58 -5.69
N SER A 146 -2.27 4.63 -6.90
CA SER A 146 -2.33 5.86 -7.68
C SER A 146 -3.60 5.88 -8.53
N GLN A 147 -4.38 6.90 -8.35
CA GLN A 147 -5.54 7.23 -9.18
C GLN A 147 -5.48 8.70 -9.57
N GLN A 148 -6.42 9.16 -10.42
CA GLN A 148 -6.43 10.53 -10.97
C GLN A 148 -6.26 11.65 -9.94
N LYS A 149 -6.64 11.43 -8.70
CA LYS A 149 -6.66 12.48 -7.66
C LYS A 149 -6.10 12.03 -6.33
N THR A 150 -5.59 10.80 -6.26
CA THR A 150 -5.11 10.24 -5.00
C THR A 150 -3.83 9.46 -5.18
N LYS A 151 -2.99 9.51 -4.17
CA LYS A 151 -1.82 8.67 -4.01
C LYS A 151 -1.84 8.05 -2.63
N THR A 152 -1.51 6.77 -2.55
CA THR A 152 -1.40 6.06 -1.27
C THR A 152 -0.14 5.22 -1.25
N LEU A 153 0.39 4.99 -0.06
CA LEU A 153 1.50 4.09 0.17
C LEU A 153 1.33 3.43 1.54
N LEU A 154 1.45 2.13 1.58
CA LEU A 154 1.63 1.35 2.81
C LEU A 154 2.88 0.52 2.63
N VAL A 155 3.89 0.73 3.47
CA VAL A 155 5.11 -0.09 3.54
C VAL A 155 5.37 -0.51 4.98
N LEU A 156 5.71 -1.78 5.15
CA LEU A 156 5.86 -2.45 6.43
C LEU A 156 7.26 -3.06 6.52
N GLU A 157 7.92 -2.92 7.65
CA GLU A 157 9.15 -3.61 8.00
C GLU A 157 8.83 -4.72 9.01
N PRO A 158 8.79 -5.99 8.55
CA PRO A 158 8.30 -7.09 9.39
C PRO A 158 9.20 -7.44 10.58
N SER A 159 10.52 -7.34 10.41
CA SER A 159 11.48 -7.75 11.45
C SER A 159 11.51 -6.77 12.61
N LYS A 160 11.27 -5.49 12.34
CA LYS A 160 11.26 -4.42 13.33
C LYS A 160 9.85 -4.00 13.76
N LYS A 161 8.83 -4.62 13.15
CA LYS A 161 7.41 -4.40 13.43
C LYS A 161 6.98 -2.92 13.36
N PHE A 162 7.44 -2.20 12.36
CA PHE A 162 6.95 -0.86 12.07
C PHE A 162 6.52 -0.71 10.62
N GLY A 163 5.81 0.36 10.32
CA GLY A 163 5.41 0.68 8.95
C GLY A 163 5.14 2.16 8.76
N ILE A 164 4.94 2.54 7.53
CA ILE A 164 4.51 3.87 7.12
C ILE A 164 3.27 3.74 6.27
N ALA A 165 2.23 4.49 6.63
CA ALA A 165 1.04 4.69 5.83
C ALA A 165 0.99 6.15 5.37
N LEU A 166 0.77 6.39 4.10
CA LEU A 166 0.62 7.72 3.52
C LEU A 166 -0.59 7.76 2.61
N MET A 167 -1.35 8.85 2.69
CA MET A 167 -2.46 9.14 1.79
C MET A 167 -2.39 10.59 1.35
N SER A 168 -2.73 10.84 0.09
CA SER A 168 -2.83 12.20 -0.46
C SER A 168 -4.01 12.28 -1.41
N ASN A 169 -4.69 13.40 -1.36
CA ASN A 169 -5.79 13.75 -2.26
C ASN A 169 -5.31 14.55 -3.50
N SER A 170 -4.04 14.41 -3.86
CA SER A 170 -3.47 15.04 -5.05
C SER A 170 -2.62 14.07 -5.85
N GLU A 171 -2.82 14.03 -7.16
CA GLU A 171 -2.00 13.23 -8.07
C GLU A 171 -0.55 13.72 -8.18
N GLN A 172 -0.28 14.98 -7.79
CA GLN A 172 1.05 15.60 -7.85
C GLN A 172 1.95 15.21 -6.68
N THR A 173 1.39 14.61 -5.63
CA THR A 173 2.17 14.28 -4.45
C THR A 173 3.30 13.31 -4.77
N LYS A 174 4.51 13.68 -4.39
CA LYS A 174 5.71 12.86 -4.47
C LYS A 174 5.77 11.92 -3.26
N ILE A 175 4.87 10.95 -3.23
CA ILE A 175 4.62 10.12 -2.05
C ILE A 175 5.83 9.28 -1.64
N TYR A 176 6.69 8.89 -2.57
CA TYR A 176 7.93 8.17 -2.26
C TYR A 176 8.96 9.07 -1.59
N GLU A 177 9.13 10.32 -2.05
CA GLU A 177 10.02 11.29 -1.39
C GLU A 177 9.58 11.57 0.05
N ALA A 178 8.26 11.67 0.29
CA ALA A 178 7.71 11.81 1.64
C ALA A 178 8.03 10.58 2.51
N ALA A 179 7.84 9.38 1.99
CA ALA A 179 8.18 8.14 2.70
C ALA A 179 9.68 8.02 2.99
N GLU A 180 10.54 8.40 2.03
CA GLU A 180 12.00 8.42 2.20
C GLU A 180 12.42 9.36 3.32
N ALA A 181 11.83 10.56 3.40
CA ALA A 181 12.11 11.52 4.47
C ALA A 181 11.70 10.99 5.85
N ILE A 182 10.51 10.35 5.96
CA ILE A 182 10.03 9.74 7.19
C ILE A 182 10.94 8.57 7.62
N LEU A 183 11.31 7.68 6.68
CA LEU A 183 12.23 6.57 6.96
C LEU A 183 13.58 7.05 7.45
N LYS A 184 14.12 8.09 6.80
CA LYS A 184 15.38 8.72 7.22
C LYS A 184 15.30 9.22 8.65
N ALA A 185 14.26 9.98 8.98
CA ALA A 185 14.06 10.50 10.33
C ALA A 185 13.91 9.35 11.36
N ALA A 186 13.09 8.34 11.08
CA ALA A 186 12.85 7.21 11.97
C ALA A 186 14.11 6.34 12.21
N ILE A 187 15.03 6.27 11.24
CA ILE A 187 16.29 5.53 11.40
C ILE A 187 17.31 6.36 12.19
N SER A 188 17.36 7.68 11.94
CA SER A 188 18.30 8.59 12.59
C SER A 188 17.96 8.87 14.05
N SER A 189 16.69 8.72 14.46
CA SER A 189 16.21 8.98 15.82
C SER A 189 16.34 7.77 16.77
N LYS A 190 17.02 6.69 16.38
CA LYS A 190 17.35 5.63 17.33
C LYS A 190 18.49 6.09 18.24
N PRO A 191 18.29 5.99 19.57
CA PRO A 191 19.36 6.25 20.53
C PRO A 191 20.49 5.24 20.43
#